data_63c1816d1d72dbd968b4e5bb1882de4c
#
_entry.id   63c1816d1d72dbd968b4e5bb1882de4c
#
_cell.length_a   1.000
_cell.length_b   1.000
_cell.length_c   1.000
_cell.angle_alpha   90.00
_cell.angle_beta   90.00
_cell.angle_gamma   90.00
#
_symmetry.space_group_name_H-M   'P 1'
#
loop_
_entity.id
_entity.type
_entity.pdbx_description
1 polymer ?
#
loop_
_entity_poly.entity_id
_entity_poly.type
_entity_poly.pdbx_seq_one_letter_code
_entity_poly.pdbx_strand_id
1 'polypeptide(L)'
;VITTPKDESFPVRLALIYESVTKLIETYKPDEIAAEELFFNTNITTGINVAHARGVLLLAAIHHCGKLYEYTPLQIKQAMTGYGRADKKQIQQMVKVYLGLSSVPKPDDAADALVVALTHIQTGGFTDKFYIQ
;
A
#
# COMPACT_ATOMS: atom_id res chain seq x y z
N VAL A 1 -2.25 -10.47 3.14
CA VAL A 1 -0.82 -10.25 2.82
C VAL A 1 -0.39 -11.25 1.77
N ILE A 2 0.30 -10.77 0.74
CA ILE A 2 0.86 -11.62 -0.31
C ILE A 2 2.29 -12.01 0.10
N THR A 3 2.57 -13.30 0.12
CA THR A 3 3.92 -13.82 0.36
C THR A 3 4.38 -14.65 -0.83
N THR A 4 5.68 -14.62 -1.10
CA THR A 4 6.27 -15.43 -2.17
C THR A 4 7.38 -16.32 -1.63
N PRO A 5 7.55 -17.56 -2.17
CA PRO A 5 8.60 -18.47 -1.71
C PRO A 5 9.99 -17.85 -1.88
N LYS A 6 10.82 -17.92 -0.84
CA LYS A 6 12.17 -17.32 -0.86
C LYS A 6 13.14 -18.09 -1.77
N ASP A 7 12.88 -19.36 -1.99
CA ASP A 7 13.69 -20.26 -2.81
C ASP A 7 13.39 -20.19 -4.31
N GLU A 8 12.30 -19.51 -4.68
CA GLU A 8 11.98 -19.26 -6.08
C GLU A 8 12.85 -18.17 -6.70
N SER A 9 13.02 -18.24 -8.03
CA SER A 9 13.72 -17.17 -8.75
C SER A 9 12.97 -15.85 -8.67
N PHE A 10 13.69 -14.75 -8.77
CA PHE A 10 13.08 -13.43 -8.67
C PHE A 10 12.01 -13.16 -9.73
N PRO A 11 12.21 -13.50 -11.03
CA PRO A 11 11.15 -13.36 -12.03
C PRO A 11 9.88 -14.16 -11.69
N VAL A 12 10.02 -15.37 -11.17
CA VAL A 12 8.88 -16.20 -10.75
C VAL A 12 8.14 -15.53 -9.59
N ARG A 13 8.88 -14.97 -8.63
CA ARG A 13 8.28 -14.24 -7.52
C ARG A 13 7.50 -13.00 -8.00
N LEU A 14 8.02 -12.28 -8.99
CA LEU A 14 7.31 -11.16 -9.60
C LEU A 14 6.01 -11.61 -10.28
N ALA A 15 6.03 -12.73 -11.00
CA ALA A 15 4.84 -13.31 -11.61
C ALA A 15 3.79 -13.69 -10.56
N LEU A 16 4.21 -14.27 -9.44
CA LEU A 16 3.31 -14.62 -8.34
C LEU A 16 2.66 -13.37 -7.72
N ILE A 17 3.40 -12.28 -7.58
CA ILE A 17 2.86 -10.99 -7.10
C ILE A 17 1.80 -10.49 -8.09
N TYR A 18 2.11 -10.47 -9.38
CA TYR A 18 1.17 -10.03 -10.41
C TYR A 18 -0.13 -10.84 -10.38
N GLU A 19 -0.02 -12.16 -10.36
CA GLU A 19 -1.17 -13.05 -10.31
C GLU A 19 -2.01 -12.86 -9.04
N SER A 20 -1.35 -12.70 -7.89
CA SER A 20 -2.04 -12.52 -6.60
C SER A 20 -2.79 -11.18 -6.55
N VAL A 21 -2.15 -10.10 -7.01
CA VAL A 21 -2.80 -8.78 -7.06
C VAL A 21 -3.96 -8.79 -8.04
N THR A 22 -3.76 -9.37 -9.22
CA THR A 22 -4.82 -9.50 -10.23
C THR A 22 -6.02 -10.25 -9.66
N LYS A 23 -5.79 -11.37 -8.98
CA LYS A 23 -6.86 -12.15 -8.35
C LYS A 23 -7.61 -11.36 -7.28
N LEU A 24 -6.92 -10.58 -6.47
CA LEU A 24 -7.55 -9.71 -5.47
C LEU A 24 -8.43 -8.66 -6.15
N ILE A 25 -7.93 -8.01 -7.19
CA ILE A 25 -8.70 -7.00 -7.93
C ILE A 25 -9.95 -7.61 -8.57
N GLU A 26 -9.82 -8.77 -9.19
CA GLU A 26 -10.94 -9.49 -9.79
C GLU A 26 -11.99 -9.94 -8.75
N THR A 27 -11.53 -10.34 -7.58
CA THR A 27 -12.40 -10.81 -6.50
C THR A 27 -13.18 -9.68 -5.85
N TYR A 28 -12.49 -8.59 -5.48
CA TYR A 28 -13.08 -7.49 -4.73
C TYR A 28 -13.56 -6.33 -5.60
N LYS A 29 -13.13 -6.26 -6.85
CA LYS A 29 -13.53 -5.23 -7.83
C LYS A 29 -13.48 -3.81 -7.26
N PRO A 30 -12.31 -3.37 -6.77
CA PRO A 30 -12.18 -2.03 -6.21
C PRO A 30 -12.41 -0.98 -7.30
N ASP A 31 -13.01 0.13 -6.93
CA ASP A 31 -13.18 1.29 -7.82
C ASP A 31 -11.89 2.07 -7.96
N GLU A 32 -11.10 2.13 -6.90
CA GLU A 32 -9.84 2.85 -6.83
C GLU A 32 -8.82 2.05 -6.01
N ILE A 33 -7.54 2.23 -6.33
CA ILE A 33 -6.44 1.60 -5.63
C ILE A 33 -5.49 2.70 -5.12
N ALA A 34 -5.09 2.60 -3.87
CA ALA A 34 -4.13 3.49 -3.25
C ALA A 34 -2.86 2.74 -2.87
N ALA A 35 -1.71 3.34 -3.13
CA ALA A 35 -0.40 2.79 -2.82
C ALA A 35 0.44 3.78 -2.05
N GLU A 36 1.35 3.28 -1.19
CA GLU A 36 2.35 4.10 -0.54
C GLU A 36 3.52 4.35 -1.49
N GLU A 37 4.00 5.59 -1.52
CA GLU A 37 5.22 5.94 -2.25
C GLU A 37 6.44 5.36 -1.52
N LEU A 38 7.35 4.75 -2.29
CA LEU A 38 8.55 4.14 -1.74
C LEU A 38 9.70 5.15 -1.63
N PHE A 39 10.40 5.10 -0.49
CA PHE A 39 11.64 5.86 -0.26
C PHE A 39 12.78 4.88 0.03
N PHE A 40 13.92 5.09 -0.63
CA PHE A 40 15.10 4.25 -0.47
C PHE A 40 16.13 4.98 0.40
N ASN A 41 16.09 4.71 1.72
CA ASN A 41 16.96 5.43 2.67
C ASN A 41 18.29 4.74 2.95
N THR A 42 18.37 3.40 2.91
CA THR A 42 19.52 2.70 3.51
C THR A 42 20.11 1.56 2.69
N ASN A 43 19.34 0.87 1.84
CA ASN A 43 19.85 -0.28 1.09
C ASN A 43 19.34 -0.27 -0.35
N ILE A 44 20.21 0.16 -1.26
CA ILE A 44 19.89 0.30 -2.69
C ILE A 44 19.55 -1.06 -3.31
N THR A 45 20.26 -2.14 -2.97
CA THR A 45 20.01 -3.47 -3.56
C THR A 45 18.61 -3.99 -3.19
N THR A 46 18.25 -3.93 -1.91
CA THR A 46 16.90 -4.29 -1.46
C THR A 46 15.87 -3.33 -2.04
N GLY A 47 16.20 -2.04 -2.12
CA GLY A 47 15.35 -1.03 -2.72
C GLY A 47 15.05 -1.29 -4.18
N ILE A 48 16.02 -1.75 -4.97
CA ILE A 48 15.84 -2.10 -6.38
C ILE A 48 14.83 -3.24 -6.51
N ASN A 49 14.96 -4.30 -5.73
CA ASN A 49 14.03 -5.43 -5.77
C ASN A 49 12.61 -5.02 -5.36
N VAL A 50 12.49 -4.18 -4.35
CA VAL A 50 11.19 -3.62 -3.92
C VAL A 50 10.59 -2.76 -5.02
N ALA A 51 11.41 -1.96 -5.72
CA ALA A 51 10.95 -1.15 -6.85
C ALA A 51 10.44 -2.00 -8.02
N HIS A 52 11.12 -3.13 -8.32
CA HIS A 52 10.63 -4.07 -9.33
C HIS A 52 9.26 -4.66 -8.93
N ALA A 53 9.12 -5.10 -7.70
CA ALA A 53 7.87 -5.64 -7.19
C ALA A 53 6.76 -4.57 -7.22
N ARG A 54 7.09 -3.33 -6.86
CA ARG A 54 6.15 -2.21 -6.94
C ARG A 54 5.70 -1.95 -8.36
N GLY A 55 6.60 -2.00 -9.34
CA GLY A 55 6.26 -1.85 -10.75
C GLY A 55 5.25 -2.88 -11.22
N VAL A 56 5.42 -4.13 -10.79
CA VAL A 56 4.48 -5.23 -11.09
C VAL A 56 3.11 -4.96 -10.46
N LEU A 57 3.08 -4.50 -9.22
CA LEU A 57 1.83 -4.14 -8.54
C LEU A 57 1.12 -3.00 -9.26
N LEU A 58 1.84 -1.96 -9.65
CA LEU A 58 1.27 -0.83 -10.40
C LEU A 58 0.72 -1.28 -11.75
N LEU A 59 1.43 -2.18 -12.44
CA LEU A 59 0.98 -2.73 -13.72
C LEU A 59 -0.33 -3.51 -13.57
N ALA A 60 -0.42 -4.38 -12.57
CA ALA A 60 -1.65 -5.11 -12.28
C ALA A 60 -2.81 -4.17 -11.96
N ALA A 61 -2.54 -3.14 -11.16
CA ALA A 61 -3.53 -2.15 -10.77
C ALA A 61 -4.07 -1.37 -11.97
N ILE A 62 -3.20 -0.88 -12.85
CA ILE A 62 -3.63 -0.09 -14.01
C ILE A 62 -4.37 -0.94 -15.04
N HIS A 63 -3.98 -2.21 -15.23
CA HIS A 63 -4.64 -3.12 -16.16
C HIS A 63 -6.06 -3.49 -15.73
N HIS A 64 -6.29 -3.68 -14.43
CA HIS A 64 -7.54 -4.27 -13.93
C HIS A 64 -8.45 -3.31 -13.20
N CYS A 65 -7.95 -2.17 -12.75
CA CYS A 65 -8.75 -1.14 -12.08
C CYS A 65 -8.72 0.18 -12.84
N GLY A 66 -7.54 0.63 -13.28
CA GLY A 66 -7.37 1.84 -14.07
C GLY A 66 -7.27 3.13 -13.26
N LYS A 67 -7.55 3.11 -11.95
CA LYS A 67 -7.46 4.27 -11.07
C LYS A 67 -6.51 3.99 -9.92
N LEU A 68 -5.40 4.70 -9.89
CA LEU A 68 -4.32 4.47 -8.94
C LEU A 68 -3.85 5.79 -8.34
N TYR A 69 -3.77 5.82 -7.01
CA TYR A 69 -3.37 6.99 -6.23
C TYR A 69 -2.17 6.64 -5.37
N GLU A 70 -1.34 7.63 -5.05
CA GLU A 70 -0.10 7.42 -4.32
C GLU A 70 0.05 8.44 -3.19
N TYR A 71 0.51 7.97 -2.03
CA TYR A 71 0.67 8.79 -0.83
C TYR A 71 2.07 8.61 -0.25
N THR A 72 2.70 9.72 0.13
CA THR A 72 3.98 9.69 0.84
C THR A 72 3.77 9.30 2.30
N PRO A 73 4.81 8.79 2.99
CA PRO A 73 4.73 8.54 4.43
C PRO A 73 4.31 9.76 5.24
N LEU A 74 4.77 10.96 4.85
CA LEU A 74 4.39 12.20 5.52
C LEU A 74 2.88 12.50 5.37
N GLN A 75 2.35 12.35 4.15
CA GLN A 75 0.92 12.55 3.89
C GLN A 75 0.06 11.57 4.70
N ILE A 76 0.49 10.31 4.79
CA ILE A 76 -0.19 9.28 5.57
C ILE A 76 -0.22 9.67 7.05
N LYS A 77 0.91 10.05 7.62
CA LYS A 77 1.01 10.45 9.02
C LYS A 77 0.11 11.66 9.31
N GLN A 78 0.15 12.67 8.46
CA GLN A 78 -0.68 13.86 8.61
C GLN A 78 -2.18 13.55 8.52
N ALA A 79 -2.58 12.69 7.59
CA ALA A 79 -3.97 12.31 7.43
C ALA A 79 -4.50 11.52 8.63
N MET A 80 -3.68 10.63 9.19
CA MET A 80 -4.08 9.76 10.29
C MET A 80 -4.08 10.44 11.66
N THR A 81 -3.14 11.34 11.91
CA THR A 81 -2.92 11.93 13.24
C THR A 81 -2.95 13.44 13.29
N GLY A 82 -2.96 14.10 12.13
CA GLY A 82 -2.90 15.56 12.04
C GLY A 82 -1.47 16.14 12.08
N TYR A 83 -0.44 15.32 12.28
CA TYR A 83 0.95 15.78 12.24
C TYR A 83 1.91 14.74 11.67
N GLY A 84 3.01 15.22 11.07
CA GLY A 84 3.93 14.38 10.32
C GLY A 84 4.95 13.59 11.16
N ARG A 85 4.95 13.72 12.47
CA ARG A 85 5.90 13.06 13.38
C ARG A 85 5.30 11.88 14.15
N ALA A 86 4.11 11.44 13.77
CA ALA A 86 3.48 10.29 14.41
C ALA A 86 4.36 9.05 14.23
N ASP A 87 4.51 8.26 15.29
CA ASP A 87 5.20 6.99 15.19
C ASP A 87 4.27 5.89 14.70
N LYS A 88 4.85 4.74 14.35
CA LYS A 88 4.11 3.59 13.82
C LYS A 88 3.04 3.10 14.78
N LYS A 89 3.33 3.11 16.07
CA LYS A 89 2.41 2.66 17.12
C LYS A 89 1.16 3.54 17.20
N GLN A 90 1.36 4.87 17.10
CA GLN A 90 0.25 5.82 17.07
C GLN A 90 -0.64 5.61 15.85
N ILE A 91 -0.04 5.42 14.67
CA ILE A 91 -0.76 5.14 13.42
C ILE A 91 -1.57 3.85 13.55
N GLN A 92 -1.00 2.78 14.06
CA GLN A 92 -1.68 1.49 14.25
C GLN A 92 -2.85 1.60 15.21
N GLN A 93 -2.72 2.39 16.29
CA GLN A 93 -3.82 2.64 17.22
C GLN A 93 -4.94 3.42 16.54
N MET A 94 -4.63 4.36 15.66
CA MET A 94 -5.63 5.10 14.91
C MET A 94 -6.42 4.20 13.96
N VAL A 95 -5.75 3.24 13.29
CA VAL A 95 -6.42 2.24 12.45
C VAL A 95 -7.43 1.44 13.27
N LYS A 96 -7.02 0.98 14.44
CA LYS A 96 -7.89 0.24 15.36
C LYS A 96 -9.14 1.04 15.71
N VAL A 97 -8.96 2.32 16.06
CA VAL A 97 -10.05 3.21 16.45
C VAL A 97 -10.97 3.51 15.27
N TYR A 98 -10.42 3.91 14.13
CA TYR A 98 -11.21 4.26 12.94
C TYR A 98 -12.06 3.11 12.42
N LEU A 99 -11.54 1.89 12.48
CA LEU A 99 -12.24 0.70 11.97
C LEU A 99 -13.02 -0.04 13.05
N GLY A 100 -12.97 0.42 14.31
CA GLY A 100 -13.68 -0.23 15.41
C GLY A 100 -13.20 -1.64 15.69
N LEU A 101 -11.88 -1.89 15.53
CA LEU A 101 -11.31 -3.23 15.72
C LEU A 101 -11.03 -3.51 17.20
N SER A 102 -11.10 -4.79 17.58
CA SER A 102 -10.78 -5.23 18.94
C SER A 102 -9.28 -5.21 19.24
N SER A 103 -8.44 -5.29 18.20
CA SER A 103 -6.98 -5.25 18.31
C SER A 103 -6.36 -4.63 17.07
N VAL A 104 -5.09 -4.25 17.17
CA VAL A 104 -4.32 -3.75 16.02
C VAL A 104 -4.17 -4.87 14.98
N PRO A 105 -4.42 -4.60 13.68
CA PRO A 105 -4.26 -5.61 12.64
C PRO A 105 -2.84 -6.15 12.56
N LYS A 106 -2.72 -7.44 12.31
CA LYS A 106 -1.43 -8.12 12.12
C LYS A 106 -1.47 -8.96 10.84
N PRO A 107 -0.33 -9.17 10.16
CA PRO A 107 0.99 -8.58 10.46
C PRO A 107 1.02 -7.07 10.18
N ASP A 108 2.14 -6.43 10.50
CA ASP A 108 2.34 -4.99 10.30
C ASP A 108 1.99 -4.53 8.87
N ASP A 109 2.33 -5.32 7.87
CA ASP A 109 2.04 -5.01 6.47
C ASP A 109 0.53 -4.87 6.21
N ALA A 110 -0.30 -5.64 6.88
CA ALA A 110 -1.76 -5.52 6.77
C ALA A 110 -2.23 -4.21 7.39
N ALA A 111 -1.68 -3.82 8.54
CA ALA A 111 -1.98 -2.53 9.16
C ALA A 111 -1.56 -1.37 8.26
N ASP A 112 -0.38 -1.46 7.65
CA ASP A 112 0.14 -0.44 6.72
C ASP A 112 -0.78 -0.27 5.51
N ALA A 113 -1.28 -1.35 4.94
CA ALA A 113 -2.21 -1.30 3.81
C ALA A 113 -3.54 -0.63 4.20
N LEU A 114 -4.07 -0.93 5.38
CA LEU A 114 -5.29 -0.28 5.89
C LEU A 114 -5.08 1.21 6.12
N VAL A 115 -3.92 1.62 6.58
CA VAL A 115 -3.55 3.03 6.77
C VAL A 115 -3.60 3.78 5.44
N VAL A 116 -3.05 3.21 4.38
CA VAL A 116 -3.08 3.83 3.04
C VAL A 116 -4.52 3.97 2.55
N ALA A 117 -5.33 2.96 2.71
CA ALA A 117 -6.75 2.99 2.32
C ALA A 117 -7.53 4.07 3.08
N LEU A 118 -7.32 4.18 4.40
CA LEU A 118 -7.96 5.21 5.23
C LEU A 118 -7.50 6.60 4.84
N THR A 119 -6.22 6.78 4.55
CA THR A 119 -5.68 8.05 4.05
C THR A 119 -6.39 8.47 2.77
N HIS A 120 -6.56 7.54 1.83
CA HIS A 120 -7.25 7.80 0.57
C HIS A 120 -8.72 8.21 0.81
N ILE A 121 -9.43 7.52 1.67
CA ILE A 121 -10.81 7.83 2.03
C ILE A 121 -10.92 9.23 2.63
N GLN A 122 -10.00 9.58 3.53
CA GLN A 122 -10.00 10.90 4.19
C GLN A 122 -9.65 12.05 3.27
N THR A 123 -8.90 11.79 2.18
CA THR A 123 -8.54 12.82 1.20
C THR A 123 -9.55 12.96 0.06
N GLY A 124 -10.65 12.25 0.11
CA GLY A 124 -11.65 12.05 -0.97
C GLY A 124 -11.92 13.24 -1.89
N GLY A 125 -12.13 14.46 -1.38
CA GLY A 125 -12.35 15.66 -2.20
C GLY A 125 -11.08 16.23 -2.84
N PHE A 126 -9.90 15.71 -2.55
CA PHE A 126 -8.60 16.21 -3.01
C PHE A 126 -7.78 15.12 -3.72
N THR A 127 -8.41 14.02 -4.12
CA THR A 127 -7.74 12.85 -4.69
C THR A 127 -6.97 13.13 -5.97
N ASP A 128 -7.37 14.13 -6.77
CA ASP A 128 -6.69 14.48 -8.02
C ASP A 128 -5.20 14.84 -7.81
N LYS A 129 -4.86 15.36 -6.64
CA LYS A 129 -3.47 15.69 -6.28
C LYS A 129 -2.57 14.46 -6.15
N PHE A 130 -3.15 13.29 -5.95
CA PHE A 130 -2.45 12.05 -5.63
C PHE A 130 -2.59 11.01 -6.74
N TYR A 131 -3.27 11.36 -7.82
CA TYR A 131 -3.44 10.47 -8.97
C TYR A 131 -2.10 10.26 -9.67
N ILE A 132 -1.76 9.01 -9.94
CA ILE A 132 -0.54 8.66 -10.67
C ILE A 132 -0.82 8.81 -12.17
N GLN A 133 -0.03 9.64 -12.79
CA GLN A 133 -0.12 9.90 -14.24
C GLN A 133 0.89 9.06 -15.01
#